data_63c2bc945d8e9761e59839911252a96b
#
_entry.id   63c2bc945d8e9761e59839911252a96b
#
_cell.length_a   1.000
_cell.length_b   1.000
_cell.length_c   1.000
_cell.angle_alpha   90.00
_cell.angle_beta   90.00
_cell.angle_gamma   90.00
#
_symmetry.space_group_name_H-M   'P 1'
#
loop_
_entity.id
_entity.type
_entity.pdbx_description
1 polymer ?
#
loop_
_entity_poly.entity_id
_entity_poly.type
_entity_poly.pdbx_seq_one_letter_code
_entity_poly.pdbx_strand_id
1 'polypeptide(L)'
;MKQSNQRKEPMSQKAKLYWTIGIVIAVLVAALLIWHTFFYGNQRAVAATVGDQEFNVTEVSYYYHSVANSYISQAQQYSQLGYDMGYDTSKSPSEQIYSEEDGTTYADYFLQQALEQLQQVTILCNEAEAAGYTLSDEGKQTIEDNMDSLYTYSMQSGLGSEGSYLKASYGRNMTKSLFKDCLTKSVLASEYAQEKTDSFTYTDEELEAYYQEHTADLDSYDYRYCYINADLPESTTDEDGNTVEPSEEETQAAMDQASQNANAMIAQVQAGTAFNTAAAAYQDETTAESYSDPEYNHSSDTLGSSLSSTYKEWLTDSSRQAGDITSIEVSGTGYCVVQ
;
A
#
# COMPACT_ATOMS: atom_id res chain seq x y z
N MET A 1 46.87 -29.81 17.67
CA MET A 1 46.16 -28.79 16.89
C MET A 1 44.69 -29.14 16.82
N LYS A 2 43.85 -28.44 17.56
CA LYS A 2 42.36 -28.63 17.52
C LYS A 2 41.78 -27.66 16.51
N GLN A 3 41.24 -28.18 15.41
CA GLN A 3 40.44 -27.39 14.48
C GLN A 3 39.11 -27.06 15.17
N SER A 4 38.85 -25.79 15.39
CA SER A 4 37.55 -25.30 15.89
C SER A 4 36.54 -25.35 14.73
N ASN A 5 35.59 -26.23 14.86
CA ASN A 5 34.43 -26.32 13.98
C ASN A 5 33.47 -25.14 14.37
N GLN A 6 33.63 -24.00 13.71
CA GLN A 6 32.67 -22.92 13.83
C GLN A 6 31.38 -23.34 13.12
N ARG A 7 30.35 -23.72 13.90
CA ARG A 7 28.97 -23.80 13.42
C ARG A 7 28.55 -22.40 12.98
N LYS A 8 28.30 -22.21 11.68
CA LYS A 8 27.66 -21.01 11.18
C LYS A 8 26.25 -20.94 11.76
N GLU A 9 25.96 -19.90 12.53
CA GLU A 9 24.62 -19.62 13.01
C GLU A 9 23.63 -19.47 11.86
N PRO A 10 22.39 -19.99 11.97
CA PRO A 10 21.37 -19.81 10.93
C PRO A 10 21.04 -18.32 10.83
N MET A 11 21.04 -17.85 9.59
CA MET A 11 20.69 -16.45 9.27
C MET A 11 19.30 -16.11 9.83
N SER A 12 19.16 -14.93 10.46
CA SER A 12 17.88 -14.41 10.95
C SER A 12 16.86 -14.30 9.81
N GLN A 13 15.57 -14.39 10.11
CA GLN A 13 14.51 -14.26 9.08
C GLN A 13 14.62 -12.94 8.31
N LYS A 14 14.96 -11.83 8.97
CA LYS A 14 15.22 -10.54 8.32
C LYS A 14 16.42 -10.59 7.37
N ALA A 15 17.50 -11.29 7.77
CA ALA A 15 18.66 -11.46 6.90
C ALA A 15 18.36 -12.36 5.69
N LYS A 16 17.51 -13.38 5.84
CA LYS A 16 16.99 -14.17 4.72
C LYS A 16 16.16 -13.33 3.77
N LEU A 17 15.27 -12.49 4.30
CA LEU A 17 14.45 -11.56 3.52
C LEU A 17 15.32 -10.59 2.70
N TYR A 18 16.32 -9.95 3.33
CA TYR A 18 17.23 -9.04 2.61
C TYR A 18 18.12 -9.78 1.59
N TRP A 19 18.50 -11.02 1.86
CA TRP A 19 19.23 -11.85 0.90
C TRP A 19 18.36 -12.20 -0.31
N THR A 20 17.09 -12.53 -0.09
CA THR A 20 16.11 -12.80 -1.16
C THR A 20 15.88 -11.55 -2.00
N ILE A 21 15.69 -10.38 -1.37
CA ILE A 21 15.56 -9.09 -2.05
C ILE A 21 16.82 -8.76 -2.87
N GLY A 22 18.01 -8.97 -2.34
CA GLY A 22 19.27 -8.73 -3.04
C GLY A 22 19.45 -9.61 -4.29
N ILE A 23 19.01 -10.86 -4.24
CA ILE A 23 19.02 -11.77 -5.40
C ILE A 23 17.99 -11.29 -6.46
N VAL A 24 16.81 -10.85 -6.03
CA VAL A 24 15.78 -10.30 -6.92
C VAL A 24 16.29 -9.06 -7.68
N ILE A 25 16.96 -8.14 -7.00
CA ILE A 25 17.53 -6.94 -7.64
C ILE A 25 18.61 -7.32 -8.66
N ALA A 26 19.47 -8.31 -8.39
CA ALA A 26 20.49 -8.75 -9.33
C ALA A 26 19.87 -9.40 -10.58
N VAL A 27 18.78 -10.16 -10.42
CA VAL A 27 17.99 -10.73 -11.53
C VAL A 27 17.30 -9.62 -12.34
N LEU A 28 16.77 -8.58 -11.70
CA LEU A 28 16.15 -7.42 -12.35
C LEU A 28 17.13 -6.67 -13.28
N VAL A 29 18.36 -6.41 -12.83
CA VAL A 29 19.37 -5.74 -13.65
C VAL A 29 19.77 -6.61 -14.86
N ALA A 30 19.89 -7.92 -14.67
CA ALA A 30 20.16 -8.85 -15.77
C ALA A 30 18.99 -8.91 -16.78
N ALA A 31 17.75 -8.93 -16.29
CA ALA A 31 16.55 -8.93 -17.12
C ALA A 31 16.38 -7.62 -17.93
N LEU A 32 16.69 -6.46 -17.34
CA LEU A 32 16.70 -5.16 -18.04
C LEU A 32 17.76 -5.10 -19.16
N LEU A 33 18.93 -5.65 -18.95
CA LEU A 33 19.98 -5.73 -19.98
C LEU A 33 19.61 -6.70 -21.11
N ILE A 34 18.96 -7.81 -20.79
CA ILE A 34 18.45 -8.79 -21.74
C ILE A 34 17.24 -8.20 -22.53
N TRP A 35 16.32 -7.52 -21.85
CA TRP A 35 15.19 -6.82 -22.45
C TRP A 35 15.64 -5.81 -23.53
N HIS A 36 16.61 -4.98 -23.23
CA HIS A 36 17.10 -3.96 -24.17
C HIS A 36 17.79 -4.56 -25.40
N THR A 37 18.46 -5.70 -25.27
CA THR A 37 19.20 -6.35 -26.38
C THR A 37 18.36 -7.32 -27.20
N PHE A 38 17.28 -7.91 -26.66
CA PHE A 38 16.53 -9.00 -27.28
C PHE A 38 15.10 -8.67 -27.71
N PHE A 39 14.60 -7.47 -27.41
CA PHE A 39 13.22 -7.09 -27.72
C PHE A 39 12.84 -7.16 -29.22
N TYR A 40 13.82 -7.21 -30.10
CA TYR A 40 13.60 -7.24 -31.56
C TYR A 40 13.71 -8.62 -32.23
N GLY A 41 14.09 -9.69 -31.54
CA GLY A 41 14.39 -10.92 -32.26
C GLY A 41 14.05 -12.26 -31.65
N ASN A 42 13.98 -12.43 -30.33
CA ASN A 42 13.97 -13.77 -29.77
C ASN A 42 13.03 -13.93 -28.56
N GLN A 43 11.75 -14.08 -28.83
CA GLN A 43 10.70 -14.19 -27.84
C GLN A 43 10.68 -15.56 -27.08
N ARG A 44 11.58 -16.46 -27.47
CA ARG A 44 11.87 -17.71 -26.74
C ARG A 44 13.13 -17.59 -25.86
N ALA A 45 13.75 -16.41 -25.83
CA ALA A 45 14.86 -16.16 -24.96
C ALA A 45 14.40 -16.21 -23.50
N VAL A 46 15.25 -16.76 -22.64
CA VAL A 46 15.05 -16.71 -21.19
C VAL A 46 15.06 -15.25 -20.75
N ALA A 47 13.97 -14.83 -20.14
CA ALA A 47 13.76 -13.46 -19.64
C ALA A 47 13.90 -13.37 -18.13
N ALA A 48 13.57 -14.45 -17.42
CA ALA A 48 13.69 -14.54 -15.97
C ALA A 48 14.00 -15.97 -15.56
N THR A 49 14.62 -16.13 -14.37
CA THR A 49 14.88 -17.43 -13.75
C THR A 49 14.47 -17.36 -12.28
N VAL A 50 13.71 -18.36 -11.83
CA VAL A 50 13.31 -18.51 -10.42
C VAL A 50 13.77 -19.90 -9.96
N GLY A 51 14.78 -19.95 -9.09
CA GLY A 51 15.46 -21.21 -8.79
C GLY A 51 16.07 -21.80 -10.05
N ASP A 52 15.70 -23.04 -10.38
CA ASP A 52 16.15 -23.76 -11.58
C ASP A 52 15.18 -23.63 -12.77
N GLN A 53 14.08 -22.89 -12.62
CA GLN A 53 13.07 -22.72 -13.67
C GLN A 53 13.35 -21.46 -14.50
N GLU A 54 13.36 -21.64 -15.81
CA GLU A 54 13.54 -20.55 -16.79
C GLU A 54 12.18 -20.15 -17.39
N PHE A 55 11.99 -18.83 -17.52
CA PHE A 55 10.80 -18.24 -18.10
C PHE A 55 11.16 -17.40 -19.32
N ASN A 56 10.44 -17.59 -20.40
CA ASN A 56 10.67 -16.83 -21.63
C ASN A 56 9.95 -15.46 -21.57
N VAL A 57 10.27 -14.60 -22.54
CA VAL A 57 9.71 -13.24 -22.64
C VAL A 57 8.17 -13.26 -22.65
N THR A 58 7.54 -14.26 -23.27
CA THR A 58 6.06 -14.31 -23.38
C THR A 58 5.41 -14.67 -22.03
N GLU A 59 6.02 -15.54 -21.26
CA GLU A 59 5.55 -15.85 -19.90
C GLU A 59 5.70 -14.65 -18.98
N VAL A 60 6.85 -13.96 -18.98
CA VAL A 60 7.03 -12.71 -18.22
C VAL A 60 6.05 -11.64 -18.69
N SER A 61 5.78 -11.55 -20.01
CA SER A 61 4.80 -10.61 -20.57
C SER A 61 3.38 -10.84 -20.05
N TYR A 62 2.99 -12.09 -19.77
CA TYR A 62 1.70 -12.38 -19.14
C TYR A 62 1.58 -11.66 -17.78
N TYR A 63 2.56 -11.82 -16.90
CA TYR A 63 2.54 -11.17 -15.58
C TYR A 63 2.66 -9.65 -15.69
N TYR A 64 3.53 -9.14 -16.58
CA TYR A 64 3.65 -7.71 -16.84
C TYR A 64 2.32 -7.07 -17.23
N HIS A 65 1.64 -7.63 -18.22
CA HIS A 65 0.38 -7.10 -18.66
C HIS A 65 -0.76 -7.33 -17.65
N SER A 66 -0.72 -8.40 -16.87
CA SER A 66 -1.68 -8.62 -15.78
C SER A 66 -1.57 -7.51 -14.73
N VAL A 67 -0.36 -7.18 -14.30
CA VAL A 67 -0.10 -6.07 -13.36
C VAL A 67 -0.50 -4.73 -13.97
N ALA A 68 -0.03 -4.43 -15.18
CA ALA A 68 -0.30 -3.17 -15.85
C ALA A 68 -1.81 -2.96 -16.07
N ASN A 69 -2.52 -3.96 -16.59
CA ASN A 69 -3.97 -3.88 -16.82
C ASN A 69 -4.76 -3.70 -15.52
N SER A 70 -4.35 -4.38 -14.44
CA SER A 70 -4.96 -4.20 -13.13
C SER A 70 -4.78 -2.77 -12.62
N TYR A 71 -3.55 -2.25 -12.67
CA TYR A 71 -3.24 -0.88 -12.26
C TYR A 71 -4.02 0.16 -13.08
N ILE A 72 -4.01 0.01 -14.40
CA ILE A 72 -4.72 0.93 -15.33
C ILE A 72 -6.22 0.91 -15.05
N SER A 73 -6.82 -0.27 -14.85
CA SER A 73 -8.24 -0.39 -14.51
C SER A 73 -8.57 0.30 -13.18
N GLN A 74 -7.70 0.14 -12.19
CA GLN A 74 -7.84 0.80 -10.90
C GLN A 74 -7.71 2.32 -11.04
N ALA A 75 -6.72 2.81 -11.77
CA ALA A 75 -6.54 4.24 -12.03
C ALA A 75 -7.76 4.86 -12.73
N GLN A 76 -8.36 4.14 -13.69
CA GLN A 76 -9.59 4.58 -14.34
C GLN A 76 -10.79 4.64 -13.39
N GLN A 77 -10.93 3.67 -12.49
CA GLN A 77 -12.00 3.68 -11.47
C GLN A 77 -11.84 4.85 -10.50
N TYR A 78 -10.63 5.08 -9.98
CA TYR A 78 -10.35 6.21 -9.09
C TYR A 78 -10.57 7.56 -9.79
N SER A 79 -10.18 7.67 -11.06
CA SER A 79 -10.44 8.88 -11.86
C SER A 79 -11.93 9.20 -12.01
N GLN A 80 -12.79 8.18 -12.14
CA GLN A 80 -14.24 8.36 -12.16
C GLN A 80 -14.81 8.87 -10.82
N LEU A 81 -14.10 8.61 -9.73
CA LEU A 81 -14.43 9.09 -8.39
C LEU A 81 -13.80 10.46 -8.07
N GLY A 82 -13.05 11.05 -9.03
CA GLY A 82 -12.39 12.33 -8.88
C GLY A 82 -10.99 12.26 -8.23
N TYR A 83 -10.44 11.07 -8.06
CA TYR A 83 -9.07 10.89 -7.54
C TYR A 83 -8.08 10.65 -8.67
N ASP A 84 -6.93 11.34 -8.63
CA ASP A 84 -5.84 11.13 -9.58
C ASP A 84 -4.78 10.21 -8.95
N MET A 85 -4.49 9.10 -9.63
CA MET A 85 -3.41 8.18 -9.25
C MET A 85 -2.07 8.51 -9.93
N GLY A 86 -1.97 9.64 -10.61
CA GLY A 86 -0.76 10.08 -11.31
C GLY A 86 -0.43 9.31 -12.59
N TYR A 87 -1.35 8.48 -13.11
CA TYR A 87 -1.16 7.69 -14.33
C TYR A 87 -2.03 8.21 -15.49
N ASP A 88 -1.39 8.69 -16.54
CA ASP A 88 -2.06 9.15 -17.77
C ASP A 88 -2.26 7.97 -18.74
N THR A 89 -3.51 7.50 -18.87
CA THR A 89 -3.86 6.36 -19.75
C THR A 89 -3.66 6.64 -21.24
N SER A 90 -3.40 7.88 -21.64
CA SER A 90 -3.10 8.26 -23.03
C SER A 90 -1.63 8.10 -23.40
N LYS A 91 -0.74 7.93 -22.42
CA LYS A 91 0.70 7.79 -22.61
C LYS A 91 1.17 6.35 -22.37
N SER A 92 2.31 6.01 -22.98
CA SER A 92 2.98 4.74 -22.69
C SER A 92 3.50 4.70 -21.24
N PRO A 93 3.46 3.55 -20.55
CA PRO A 93 4.05 3.42 -19.20
C PRO A 93 5.53 3.80 -19.15
N SER A 94 6.29 3.63 -20.22
CA SER A 94 7.71 3.99 -20.32
C SER A 94 7.97 5.49 -20.49
N GLU A 95 6.94 6.29 -20.77
CA GLU A 95 7.04 7.74 -20.93
C GLU A 95 6.59 8.49 -19.67
N GLN A 96 6.21 7.80 -18.63
CA GLN A 96 5.69 8.36 -17.40
C GLN A 96 6.55 7.94 -16.21
N ILE A 97 6.91 8.91 -15.38
CA ILE A 97 7.69 8.68 -14.17
C ILE A 97 6.75 8.24 -13.04
N TYR A 98 7.07 7.11 -12.43
CA TYR A 98 6.42 6.59 -11.22
C TYR A 98 7.05 7.18 -9.95
N SER A 99 8.38 7.28 -9.92
CA SER A 99 9.14 7.85 -8.81
C SER A 99 10.15 8.86 -9.34
N GLU A 100 10.05 10.11 -8.91
CA GLU A 100 11.00 11.17 -9.27
C GLU A 100 12.34 11.03 -8.53
N GLU A 101 12.36 10.35 -7.38
CA GLU A 101 13.54 10.18 -6.54
C GLU A 101 14.65 9.40 -7.27
N ASP A 102 14.27 8.35 -7.99
CA ASP A 102 15.20 7.44 -8.68
C ASP A 102 14.98 7.39 -10.21
N GLY A 103 14.00 8.11 -10.73
CA GLY A 103 13.65 8.16 -12.14
C GLY A 103 12.95 6.90 -12.66
N THR A 104 12.41 6.06 -11.77
CA THR A 104 11.67 4.83 -12.13
C THR A 104 10.43 5.17 -12.94
N THR A 105 10.27 4.55 -14.12
CA THR A 105 9.07 4.69 -14.94
C THR A 105 7.97 3.73 -14.49
N TYR A 106 6.70 3.99 -14.89
CA TYR A 106 5.63 3.01 -14.69
C TYR A 106 5.92 1.67 -15.37
N ALA A 107 6.64 1.66 -16.50
CA ALA A 107 7.04 0.41 -17.14
C ALA A 107 8.00 -0.41 -16.27
N ASP A 108 8.96 0.27 -15.61
CA ASP A 108 9.90 -0.37 -14.69
C ASP A 108 9.18 -0.89 -13.45
N TYR A 109 8.28 -0.09 -12.89
CA TYR A 109 7.45 -0.47 -11.75
C TYR A 109 6.58 -1.71 -12.07
N PHE A 110 5.88 -1.72 -13.21
CA PHE A 110 5.08 -2.89 -13.61
C PHE A 110 5.94 -4.12 -13.86
N LEU A 111 7.13 -3.95 -14.42
CA LEU A 111 8.06 -5.08 -14.61
C LEU A 111 8.56 -5.64 -13.29
N GLN A 112 8.88 -4.79 -12.34
CA GLN A 112 9.28 -5.23 -11.00
C GLN A 112 8.16 -6.04 -10.33
N GLN A 113 6.95 -5.50 -10.29
CA GLN A 113 5.78 -6.18 -9.70
C GLN A 113 5.48 -7.52 -10.41
N ALA A 114 5.61 -7.55 -11.74
CA ALA A 114 5.41 -8.76 -12.53
C ALA A 114 6.43 -9.85 -12.19
N LEU A 115 7.69 -9.49 -11.99
CA LEU A 115 8.74 -10.44 -11.61
C LEU A 115 8.57 -10.96 -10.18
N GLU A 116 8.10 -10.11 -9.26
CA GLU A 116 7.74 -10.51 -7.89
C GLU A 116 6.56 -11.48 -7.91
N GLN A 117 5.52 -11.19 -8.70
CA GLN A 117 4.36 -12.08 -8.87
C GLN A 117 4.75 -13.42 -9.50
N LEU A 118 5.57 -13.41 -10.57
CA LEU A 118 6.09 -14.62 -11.19
C LEU A 118 6.87 -15.48 -10.19
N GLN A 119 7.73 -14.86 -9.38
CA GLN A 119 8.49 -15.54 -8.34
C GLN A 119 7.56 -16.17 -7.30
N GLN A 120 6.60 -15.42 -6.80
CA GLN A 120 5.63 -15.90 -5.80
C GLN A 120 4.80 -17.07 -6.33
N VAL A 121 4.23 -16.93 -7.53
CA VAL A 121 3.46 -18.01 -8.19
C VAL A 121 4.31 -19.26 -8.38
N THR A 122 5.57 -19.10 -8.80
CA THR A 122 6.47 -20.24 -9.02
C THR A 122 6.78 -20.97 -7.72
N ILE A 123 7.08 -20.25 -6.64
CA ILE A 123 7.36 -20.82 -5.32
C ILE A 123 6.14 -21.57 -4.80
N LEU A 124 4.96 -20.95 -4.84
CA LEU A 124 3.72 -21.55 -4.36
C LEU A 124 3.32 -22.79 -5.18
N CYS A 125 3.49 -22.77 -6.50
CA CYS A 125 3.26 -23.95 -7.34
C CYS A 125 4.21 -25.10 -6.99
N ASN A 126 5.50 -24.82 -6.75
CA ASN A 126 6.48 -25.83 -6.36
C ASN A 126 6.15 -26.43 -4.98
N GLU A 127 5.72 -25.61 -4.03
CA GLU A 127 5.29 -26.07 -2.72
C GLU A 127 3.98 -26.89 -2.82
N ALA A 128 3.03 -26.46 -3.64
CA ALA A 128 1.80 -27.20 -3.90
C ALA A 128 2.10 -28.60 -4.47
N GLU A 129 2.99 -28.67 -5.47
CA GLU A 129 3.44 -29.94 -6.05
C GLU A 129 4.10 -30.83 -5.00
N ALA A 130 5.02 -30.29 -4.21
CA ALA A 130 5.71 -31.00 -3.15
C ALA A 130 4.75 -31.51 -2.05
N ALA A 131 3.67 -30.77 -1.78
CA ALA A 131 2.60 -31.14 -0.85
C ALA A 131 1.56 -32.11 -1.46
N GLY A 132 1.62 -32.40 -2.76
CA GLY A 132 0.62 -33.18 -3.49
C GLY A 132 -0.73 -32.47 -3.63
N TYR A 133 -0.73 -31.14 -3.51
CA TYR A 133 -1.92 -30.31 -3.68
C TYR A 133 -2.30 -30.21 -5.16
N THR A 134 -3.58 -30.23 -5.45
CA THR A 134 -4.12 -30.10 -6.80
C THR A 134 -5.27 -29.13 -6.80
N LEU A 135 -5.47 -28.46 -7.94
CA LEU A 135 -6.59 -27.53 -8.14
C LEU A 135 -7.92 -28.14 -7.69
N SER A 136 -8.69 -27.37 -6.95
CA SER A 136 -10.08 -27.68 -6.61
C SER A 136 -10.97 -27.71 -7.85
N ASP A 137 -12.19 -28.17 -7.70
CA ASP A 137 -13.17 -28.11 -8.79
C ASP A 137 -13.60 -26.65 -9.07
N GLU A 138 -13.59 -25.79 -8.04
CA GLU A 138 -13.84 -24.35 -8.18
C GLU A 138 -12.72 -23.66 -8.97
N GLY A 139 -11.45 -23.99 -8.68
CA GLY A 139 -10.32 -23.46 -9.44
C GLY A 139 -10.33 -23.90 -10.91
N LYS A 140 -10.68 -25.15 -11.17
CA LYS A 140 -10.86 -25.64 -12.56
C LYS A 140 -11.97 -24.87 -13.27
N GLN A 141 -13.11 -24.65 -12.59
CA GLN A 141 -14.22 -23.88 -13.14
C GLN A 141 -13.81 -22.42 -13.42
N THR A 142 -13.09 -21.80 -12.48
CA THR A 142 -12.55 -20.44 -12.66
C THR A 142 -11.69 -20.32 -13.91
N ILE A 143 -10.84 -21.33 -14.17
CA ILE A 143 -10.01 -21.35 -15.38
C ILE A 143 -10.89 -21.49 -16.63
N GLU A 144 -11.88 -22.38 -16.62
CA GLU A 144 -12.79 -22.59 -17.76
C GLU A 144 -13.61 -21.32 -18.04
N ASP A 145 -14.18 -20.68 -17.03
CA ASP A 145 -14.96 -19.44 -17.16
C ASP A 145 -14.12 -18.30 -17.75
N ASN A 146 -12.88 -18.17 -17.34
CA ASN A 146 -11.95 -17.19 -17.92
C ASN A 146 -11.65 -17.50 -19.38
N MET A 147 -11.43 -18.77 -19.72
CA MET A 147 -11.16 -19.20 -21.08
C MET A 147 -12.36 -18.99 -22.01
N ASP A 148 -13.57 -19.23 -21.52
CA ASP A 148 -14.82 -19.05 -22.26
C ASP A 148 -15.15 -17.56 -22.47
N SER A 149 -14.77 -16.71 -21.49
CA SER A 149 -14.93 -15.24 -21.57
C SER A 149 -14.05 -14.59 -22.63
N LEU A 150 -12.98 -15.23 -23.10
CA LEU A 150 -12.07 -14.66 -24.10
C LEU A 150 -12.77 -14.26 -25.41
N TYR A 151 -13.74 -15.06 -25.85
CA TYR A 151 -14.53 -14.73 -27.04
C TYR A 151 -15.33 -13.44 -26.83
N THR A 152 -16.01 -13.32 -25.72
CA THR A 152 -16.80 -12.13 -25.36
C THR A 152 -15.91 -10.89 -25.29
N TYR A 153 -14.76 -10.97 -24.62
CA TYR A 153 -13.81 -9.88 -24.54
C TYR A 153 -13.25 -9.48 -25.93
N SER A 154 -13.00 -10.47 -26.78
CA SER A 154 -12.52 -10.20 -28.14
C SER A 154 -13.54 -9.44 -28.99
N MET A 155 -14.81 -9.73 -28.82
CA MET A 155 -15.90 -9.04 -29.51
C MET A 155 -16.12 -7.62 -28.96
N GLN A 156 -16.13 -7.46 -27.64
CA GLN A 156 -16.27 -6.16 -26.98
C GLN A 156 -15.12 -5.20 -27.32
N SER A 157 -13.90 -5.74 -27.46
CA SER A 157 -12.71 -4.96 -27.84
C SER A 157 -12.61 -4.70 -29.36
N GLY A 158 -13.54 -5.20 -30.16
CA GLY A 158 -13.50 -5.05 -31.61
C GLY A 158 -12.38 -5.84 -32.31
N LEU A 159 -11.72 -6.77 -31.63
CA LEU A 159 -10.56 -7.52 -32.16
C LEU A 159 -10.93 -8.78 -32.93
N GLY A 160 -12.19 -9.20 -32.86
CA GLY A 160 -12.81 -10.20 -33.74
C GLY A 160 -12.36 -11.66 -33.52
N SER A 161 -11.36 -11.93 -32.67
CA SER A 161 -10.96 -13.28 -32.28
C SER A 161 -10.21 -13.32 -30.96
N GLU A 162 -10.35 -14.42 -30.20
CA GLU A 162 -9.64 -14.67 -28.93
C GLU A 162 -8.11 -14.51 -29.11
N GLY A 163 -7.54 -15.05 -30.19
CA GLY A 163 -6.09 -14.97 -30.44
C GLY A 163 -5.62 -13.53 -30.69
N SER A 164 -6.44 -12.69 -31.33
CA SER A 164 -6.14 -11.27 -31.52
C SER A 164 -6.22 -10.52 -30.19
N TYR A 165 -7.24 -10.83 -29.38
CA TYR A 165 -7.38 -10.28 -28.04
C TYR A 165 -6.19 -10.63 -27.13
N LEU A 166 -5.82 -11.91 -27.05
CA LEU A 166 -4.69 -12.34 -26.24
C LEU A 166 -3.37 -11.68 -26.66
N LYS A 167 -3.14 -11.50 -27.96
CA LYS A 167 -1.94 -10.82 -28.46
C LYS A 167 -1.93 -9.34 -28.14
N ALA A 168 -3.06 -8.69 -28.18
CA ALA A 168 -3.19 -7.28 -27.85
C ALA A 168 -3.04 -7.04 -26.33
N SER A 169 -3.62 -7.93 -25.49
CA SER A 169 -3.70 -7.76 -24.06
C SER A 169 -2.46 -8.29 -23.31
N TYR A 170 -1.76 -9.30 -23.85
CA TYR A 170 -0.67 -10.01 -23.17
C TYR A 170 0.62 -10.12 -23.99
N GLY A 171 0.64 -9.49 -25.17
CA GLY A 171 1.83 -9.47 -26.02
C GLY A 171 1.75 -10.38 -27.23
N ARG A 172 2.49 -10.00 -28.27
CA ARG A 172 2.42 -10.50 -29.66
C ARG A 172 2.39 -12.03 -29.80
N ASN A 173 3.04 -12.76 -28.91
CA ASN A 173 3.18 -14.21 -29.01
C ASN A 173 2.31 -14.99 -28.05
N MET A 174 1.46 -14.31 -27.29
CA MET A 174 0.54 -15.01 -26.42
C MET A 174 -0.37 -15.92 -27.22
N THR A 175 -0.43 -17.17 -26.82
CA THR A 175 -1.32 -18.20 -27.38
C THR A 175 -2.37 -18.58 -26.34
N LYS A 176 -3.49 -19.15 -26.79
CA LYS A 176 -4.56 -19.63 -25.90
C LYS A 176 -4.04 -20.70 -24.91
N SER A 177 -3.14 -21.60 -25.38
CA SER A 177 -2.53 -22.62 -24.53
C SER A 177 -1.65 -22.00 -23.44
N LEU A 178 -0.71 -21.10 -23.84
CA LEU A 178 0.22 -20.48 -22.90
C LEU A 178 -0.53 -19.58 -21.88
N PHE A 179 -1.54 -18.86 -22.33
CA PHE A 179 -2.40 -18.10 -21.44
C PHE A 179 -3.08 -19.00 -20.41
N LYS A 180 -3.67 -20.14 -20.85
CA LYS A 180 -4.29 -21.12 -19.94
C LYS A 180 -3.27 -21.67 -18.96
N ASP A 181 -2.04 -21.97 -19.41
CA ASP A 181 -0.98 -22.52 -18.54
C ASP A 181 -0.57 -21.49 -17.46
N CYS A 182 -0.38 -20.23 -17.83
CA CYS A 182 -0.06 -19.16 -16.87
C CYS A 182 -1.22 -18.93 -15.88
N LEU A 183 -2.46 -18.86 -16.39
CA LEU A 183 -3.65 -18.73 -15.56
C LEU A 183 -3.80 -19.90 -14.57
N THR A 184 -3.58 -21.12 -15.05
CA THR A 184 -3.64 -22.32 -14.20
C THR A 184 -2.64 -22.25 -13.06
N LYS A 185 -1.41 -21.84 -13.32
CA LYS A 185 -0.39 -21.63 -12.27
C LYS A 185 -0.82 -20.55 -11.28
N SER A 186 -1.36 -19.44 -11.77
CA SER A 186 -1.82 -18.34 -10.89
C SER A 186 -2.98 -18.76 -10.00
N VAL A 187 -3.96 -19.51 -10.52
CA VAL A 187 -5.09 -20.02 -9.73
C VAL A 187 -4.61 -21.06 -8.71
N LEU A 188 -3.75 -22.01 -9.13
CA LEU A 188 -3.19 -23.01 -8.22
C LEU A 188 -2.41 -22.36 -7.06
N ALA A 189 -1.57 -21.37 -7.37
CA ALA A 189 -0.81 -20.66 -6.37
C ALA A 189 -1.72 -19.91 -5.38
N SER A 190 -2.79 -19.29 -5.87
CA SER A 190 -3.76 -18.58 -5.04
C SER A 190 -4.52 -19.51 -4.11
N GLU A 191 -5.02 -20.63 -4.62
CA GLU A 191 -5.73 -21.64 -3.81
C GLU A 191 -4.81 -22.26 -2.74
N TYR A 192 -3.59 -22.59 -3.14
CA TYR A 192 -2.62 -23.17 -2.21
C TYR A 192 -2.22 -22.18 -1.11
N ALA A 193 -2.01 -20.93 -1.47
CA ALA A 193 -1.72 -19.87 -0.49
C ALA A 193 -2.88 -19.68 0.50
N GLN A 194 -4.12 -19.72 0.02
CA GLN A 194 -5.31 -19.64 0.87
C GLN A 194 -5.40 -20.84 1.81
N GLU A 195 -5.24 -22.07 1.30
CA GLU A 195 -5.24 -23.28 2.14
C GLU A 195 -4.14 -23.22 3.22
N LYS A 196 -2.95 -22.75 2.86
CA LYS A 196 -1.87 -22.56 3.84
C LYS A 196 -2.25 -21.56 4.92
N THR A 197 -2.84 -20.44 4.53
CA THR A 197 -3.31 -19.42 5.48
C THR A 197 -4.38 -19.98 6.41
N ASP A 198 -5.35 -20.73 5.86
CA ASP A 198 -6.44 -21.32 6.62
C ASP A 198 -5.96 -22.48 7.53
N SER A 199 -4.82 -23.09 7.19
CA SER A 199 -4.21 -24.15 8.00
C SER A 199 -3.43 -23.65 9.22
N PHE A 200 -3.14 -22.34 9.31
CA PHE A 200 -2.46 -21.80 10.47
C PHE A 200 -3.35 -21.90 11.70
N THR A 201 -2.79 -22.45 12.75
CA THR A 201 -3.43 -22.52 14.07
C THR A 201 -2.49 -21.94 15.09
N TYR A 202 -3.06 -21.22 16.03
CA TYR A 202 -2.31 -20.59 17.12
C TYR A 202 -2.83 -21.11 18.45
N THR A 203 -1.95 -21.33 19.39
CA THR A 203 -2.32 -21.64 20.78
C THR A 203 -2.79 -20.37 21.49
N ASP A 204 -3.53 -20.52 22.57
CA ASP A 204 -3.96 -19.39 23.39
C ASP A 204 -2.75 -18.63 23.97
N GLU A 205 -1.64 -19.31 24.26
CA GLU A 205 -0.41 -18.70 24.73
C GLU A 205 0.28 -17.86 23.66
N GLU A 206 0.25 -18.31 22.39
CA GLU A 206 0.81 -17.53 21.27
C GLU A 206 -0.05 -16.30 20.97
N LEU A 207 -1.37 -16.43 21.04
CA LEU A 207 -2.30 -15.31 20.86
C LEU A 207 -2.13 -14.27 21.98
N GLU A 208 -2.03 -14.72 23.23
CA GLU A 208 -1.78 -13.84 24.37
C GLU A 208 -0.43 -13.13 24.26
N ALA A 209 0.63 -13.85 23.89
CA ALA A 209 1.96 -13.26 23.70
C ALA A 209 1.95 -12.20 22.58
N TYR A 210 1.28 -12.49 21.47
CA TYR A 210 1.11 -11.54 20.37
C TYR A 210 0.32 -10.30 20.82
N TYR A 211 -0.79 -10.50 21.55
CA TYR A 211 -1.59 -9.40 22.08
C TYR A 211 -0.76 -8.51 23.00
N GLN A 212 0.03 -9.08 23.92
CA GLN A 212 0.88 -8.31 24.85
C GLN A 212 1.95 -7.46 24.13
N GLU A 213 2.45 -7.93 22.97
CA GLU A 213 3.40 -7.18 22.17
C GLU A 213 2.73 -6.09 21.31
N HIS A 214 1.41 -6.22 21.05
CA HIS A 214 0.67 -5.38 20.10
C HIS A 214 -0.55 -4.67 20.71
N THR A 215 -0.62 -4.56 22.04
CA THR A 215 -1.77 -3.93 22.74
C THR A 215 -2.10 -2.54 22.19
N ALA A 216 -1.08 -1.73 21.90
CA ALA A 216 -1.23 -0.39 21.34
C ALA A 216 -1.95 -0.34 19.98
N ASP A 217 -1.94 -1.45 19.23
CA ASP A 217 -2.60 -1.57 17.93
C ASP A 217 -3.93 -2.31 18.01
N LEU A 218 -4.04 -3.26 18.97
CA LEU A 218 -5.17 -4.19 19.07
C LEU A 218 -6.25 -3.74 20.05
N ASP A 219 -5.89 -2.92 21.04
CA ASP A 219 -6.86 -2.33 21.94
C ASP A 219 -7.73 -1.30 21.22
N SER A 220 -8.94 -1.11 21.68
CA SER A 220 -9.83 -0.07 21.20
C SER A 220 -9.89 1.12 22.16
N TYR A 221 -10.06 2.29 21.59
CA TYR A 221 -9.98 3.56 22.29
C TYR A 221 -11.24 4.39 22.03
N ASP A 222 -11.77 4.98 23.11
CA ASP A 222 -12.81 6.00 23.06
C ASP A 222 -12.15 7.36 23.31
N TYR A 223 -12.26 8.29 22.39
CA TYR A 223 -11.59 9.58 22.52
C TYR A 223 -12.37 10.69 21.82
N ARG A 224 -12.07 11.93 22.21
CA ARG A 224 -12.52 13.15 21.56
C ARG A 224 -11.30 13.95 21.12
N TYR A 225 -11.43 14.67 20.02
CA TYR A 225 -10.36 15.52 19.55
C TYR A 225 -10.88 16.83 18.96
N CYS A 226 -10.01 17.85 18.97
CA CYS A 226 -10.30 19.16 18.40
C CYS A 226 -8.99 19.75 17.86
N TYR A 227 -8.99 20.18 16.61
CA TYR A 227 -7.88 20.95 16.06
C TYR A 227 -8.10 22.43 16.33
N ILE A 228 -7.09 23.10 16.90
CA ILE A 228 -7.00 24.54 17.08
C ILE A 228 -5.93 25.03 16.11
N ASN A 229 -6.38 25.53 14.98
CA ASN A 229 -5.51 25.98 13.91
C ASN A 229 -4.79 27.28 14.32
N ALA A 230 -3.54 27.42 13.94
CA ALA A 230 -2.82 28.67 14.01
C ALA A 230 -3.34 29.59 12.88
N ASP A 231 -3.55 30.85 13.20
CA ASP A 231 -3.89 31.89 12.20
C ASP A 231 -2.59 32.32 11.50
N LEU A 232 -2.12 31.45 10.62
CA LEU A 232 -0.85 31.64 9.92
C LEU A 232 -0.99 32.78 8.91
N PRO A 233 -0.03 33.71 8.86
CA PRO A 233 -0.04 34.78 7.85
C PRO A 233 0.01 34.17 6.44
N GLU A 234 -0.74 34.76 5.52
CA GLU A 234 -0.67 34.38 4.10
C GLU A 234 0.56 34.99 3.43
N SER A 235 1.10 34.28 2.44
CA SER A 235 2.13 34.81 1.56
C SER A 235 1.60 36.04 0.83
N THR A 236 2.41 37.07 0.74
CA THR A 236 2.07 38.33 0.03
C THR A 236 2.87 38.45 -1.26
N THR A 237 2.48 39.39 -2.14
CA THR A 237 3.23 39.66 -3.37
C THR A 237 3.84 41.03 -3.27
N ASP A 238 5.16 41.16 -3.50
CA ASP A 238 5.85 42.45 -3.53
C ASP A 238 5.53 43.27 -4.78
N GLU A 239 6.05 44.53 -4.82
CA GLU A 239 5.81 45.44 -5.96
C GLU A 239 6.43 44.92 -7.28
N ASP A 240 7.39 44.00 -7.21
CA ASP A 240 8.06 43.38 -8.36
C ASP A 240 7.39 42.06 -8.81
N GLY A 241 6.31 41.63 -8.12
CA GLY A 241 5.54 40.43 -8.44
C GLY A 241 6.10 39.15 -7.85
N ASN A 242 7.04 39.18 -6.92
CA ASN A 242 7.59 38.03 -6.24
C ASN A 242 6.75 37.67 -5.01
N THR A 243 6.60 36.36 -4.73
CA THR A 243 5.99 35.89 -3.50
C THR A 243 6.90 36.14 -2.31
N VAL A 244 6.35 36.80 -1.29
CA VAL A 244 7.00 37.01 0.01
C VAL A 244 6.35 36.13 1.03
N GLU A 245 7.09 35.13 1.48
CA GLU A 245 6.61 34.21 2.53
C GLU A 245 6.61 34.89 3.90
N PRO A 246 5.71 34.55 4.82
CA PRO A 246 5.72 35.00 6.18
C PRO A 246 7.06 34.75 6.87
N SER A 247 7.46 35.66 7.75
CA SER A 247 8.66 35.46 8.55
C SER A 247 8.48 34.33 9.58
N GLU A 248 9.59 33.69 9.95
CA GLU A 248 9.58 32.67 11.02
C GLU A 248 9.02 33.24 12.34
N GLU A 249 9.25 34.53 12.64
CA GLU A 249 8.74 35.18 13.85
C GLU A 249 7.21 35.32 13.82
N GLU A 250 6.63 35.69 12.68
CA GLU A 250 5.18 35.80 12.50
C GLU A 250 4.51 34.44 12.57
N THR A 251 5.09 33.45 11.91
CA THR A 251 4.61 32.05 11.96
C THR A 251 4.66 31.49 13.39
N GLN A 252 5.77 31.71 14.09
CA GLN A 252 5.93 31.30 15.49
C GLN A 252 4.92 32.00 16.42
N ALA A 253 4.68 33.27 16.22
CA ALA A 253 3.70 34.03 17.02
C ALA A 253 2.27 33.47 16.84
N ALA A 254 1.89 33.08 15.62
CA ALA A 254 0.61 32.42 15.35
C ALA A 254 0.52 31.03 16.02
N MET A 255 1.59 30.23 15.96
CA MET A 255 1.66 28.95 16.66
C MET A 255 1.60 29.11 18.18
N ASP A 256 2.28 30.10 18.75
CA ASP A 256 2.22 30.40 20.18
C ASP A 256 0.81 30.81 20.63
N GLN A 257 0.08 31.56 19.81
CA GLN A 257 -1.32 31.90 20.08
C GLN A 257 -2.23 30.65 20.04
N ALA A 258 -2.05 29.77 19.06
CA ALA A 258 -2.76 28.50 18.98
C ALA A 258 -2.49 27.61 20.21
N SER A 259 -1.23 27.58 20.67
CA SER A 259 -0.85 26.89 21.92
C SER A 259 -1.56 27.44 23.12
N GLN A 260 -1.63 28.77 23.26
CA GLN A 260 -2.35 29.43 24.36
C GLN A 260 -3.85 29.08 24.32
N ASN A 261 -4.45 29.09 23.13
CA ASN A 261 -5.86 28.72 22.93
C ASN A 261 -6.11 27.25 23.32
N ALA A 262 -5.23 26.32 22.90
CA ALA A 262 -5.31 24.92 23.26
C ALA A 262 -5.23 24.70 24.79
N ASN A 263 -4.29 25.36 25.43
CA ASN A 263 -4.15 25.31 26.91
C ASN A 263 -5.35 25.93 27.64
N ALA A 264 -5.93 27.01 27.09
CA ALA A 264 -7.12 27.63 27.66
C ALA A 264 -8.36 26.73 27.49
N MET A 265 -8.51 26.04 26.37
CA MET A 265 -9.53 25.01 26.17
C MET A 265 -9.40 23.87 27.19
N ILE A 266 -8.19 23.32 27.36
CA ILE A 266 -7.88 22.28 28.34
C ILE A 266 -8.29 22.73 29.75
N ALA A 267 -7.92 23.94 30.13
CA ALA A 267 -8.28 24.49 31.45
C ALA A 267 -9.80 24.58 31.65
N GLN A 268 -10.57 24.91 30.62
CA GLN A 268 -12.04 24.91 30.68
C GLN A 268 -12.61 23.50 30.88
N VAL A 269 -12.09 22.50 30.16
CA VAL A 269 -12.51 21.12 30.30
C VAL A 269 -12.17 20.60 31.71
N GLN A 270 -10.96 20.87 32.21
CA GLN A 270 -10.56 20.50 33.56
C GLN A 270 -11.38 21.21 34.66
N ALA A 271 -11.93 22.39 34.36
CA ALA A 271 -12.85 23.10 35.24
C ALA A 271 -14.30 22.59 35.17
N GLY A 272 -14.57 21.55 34.33
CA GLY A 272 -15.89 20.89 34.23
C GLY A 272 -16.73 21.35 33.04
N THR A 273 -16.23 22.18 32.13
CA THR A 273 -16.90 22.47 30.85
C THR A 273 -16.87 21.23 29.96
N ALA A 274 -17.98 20.88 29.32
CA ALA A 274 -17.99 19.77 28.38
C ALA A 274 -17.01 20.01 27.20
N PHE A 275 -16.33 18.97 26.75
CA PHE A 275 -15.30 19.08 25.71
C PHE A 275 -15.80 19.84 24.48
N ASN A 276 -16.95 19.45 23.91
CA ASN A 276 -17.51 20.08 22.73
C ASN A 276 -17.84 21.57 22.96
N THR A 277 -18.34 21.92 24.14
CA THR A 277 -18.63 23.32 24.49
C THR A 277 -17.34 24.16 24.57
N ALA A 278 -16.28 23.60 25.15
CA ALA A 278 -14.98 24.25 25.21
C ALA A 278 -14.34 24.37 23.81
N ALA A 279 -14.42 23.31 23.00
CA ALA A 279 -13.89 23.25 21.63
C ALA A 279 -14.54 24.31 20.72
N ALA A 280 -15.87 24.44 20.77
CA ALA A 280 -16.63 25.41 19.95
C ALA A 280 -16.15 26.85 20.10
N ALA A 281 -15.65 27.23 21.28
CA ALA A 281 -15.17 28.60 21.55
C ALA A 281 -13.90 29.00 20.77
N TYR A 282 -13.22 28.03 20.15
CA TYR A 282 -11.98 28.21 19.43
C TYR A 282 -12.08 27.83 17.95
N GLN A 283 -13.29 27.72 17.43
CA GLN A 283 -13.58 27.38 16.04
C GLN A 283 -14.21 28.57 15.31
N ASP A 284 -14.18 28.55 13.98
CA ASP A 284 -15.01 29.42 13.16
C ASP A 284 -16.51 29.12 13.39
N GLU A 285 -17.39 30.06 12.98
CA GLU A 285 -18.82 30.00 13.25
C GLU A 285 -19.47 28.70 12.72
N THR A 286 -19.06 28.24 11.53
CA THR A 286 -19.61 27.03 10.90
C THR A 286 -19.18 25.75 11.62
N THR A 287 -17.91 25.66 11.96
CA THR A 287 -17.36 24.53 12.69
C THR A 287 -17.87 24.49 14.13
N ALA A 288 -17.99 25.66 14.77
CA ALA A 288 -18.54 25.78 16.13
C ALA A 288 -19.98 25.24 16.24
N GLU A 289 -20.81 25.45 15.21
CA GLU A 289 -22.17 24.91 15.16
C GLU A 289 -22.18 23.37 15.20
N SER A 290 -21.20 22.72 14.53
CA SER A 290 -21.08 21.25 14.51
C SER A 290 -20.81 20.67 15.90
N TYR A 291 -20.12 21.40 16.78
CA TYR A 291 -19.88 21.00 18.16
C TYR A 291 -21.14 21.04 19.05
N SER A 292 -22.28 21.48 18.53
CA SER A 292 -23.58 21.33 19.22
C SER A 292 -24.02 19.85 19.26
N ASP A 293 -23.55 19.03 18.34
CA ASP A 293 -23.71 17.58 18.38
C ASP A 293 -22.72 16.96 19.37
N PRO A 294 -23.18 16.26 20.43
CA PRO A 294 -22.28 15.60 21.39
C PRO A 294 -21.35 14.56 20.76
N GLU A 295 -21.73 13.97 19.63
CA GLU A 295 -20.94 12.95 18.93
C GLU A 295 -19.98 13.54 17.89
N TYR A 296 -20.02 14.84 17.66
CA TYR A 296 -19.05 15.46 16.77
C TYR A 296 -17.63 15.36 17.31
N ASN A 297 -16.69 14.86 16.48
CA ASN A 297 -15.30 14.56 16.87
C ASN A 297 -15.18 13.65 18.11
N HIS A 298 -16.15 12.76 18.30
CA HIS A 298 -16.09 11.63 19.21
C HIS A 298 -15.89 10.35 18.40
N SER A 299 -14.85 9.61 18.71
CA SER A 299 -14.58 8.29 18.14
C SER A 299 -14.67 7.26 19.25
N SER A 300 -15.44 6.21 19.03
CA SER A 300 -15.61 5.10 19.97
C SER A 300 -15.18 3.78 19.33
N ASP A 301 -14.74 2.83 20.15
CA ASP A 301 -14.29 1.51 19.72
C ASP A 301 -13.26 1.54 18.56
N THR A 302 -12.45 2.59 18.49
CA THR A 302 -11.45 2.73 17.41
C THR A 302 -10.21 1.91 17.75
N LEU A 303 -9.86 0.94 16.89
CA LEU A 303 -8.63 0.16 17.05
C LEU A 303 -7.41 1.07 17.04
N GLY A 304 -6.44 0.77 17.90
CA GLY A 304 -5.19 1.51 17.98
C GLY A 304 -4.41 1.57 16.67
N SER A 305 -4.50 0.52 15.84
CA SER A 305 -3.92 0.49 14.49
C SER A 305 -4.53 1.55 13.54
N SER A 306 -5.75 2.00 13.82
CA SER A 306 -6.50 3.00 13.02
C SER A 306 -6.39 4.42 13.56
N LEU A 307 -5.72 4.62 14.71
CA LEU A 307 -5.54 5.95 15.30
C LEU A 307 -4.63 6.83 14.42
N SER A 308 -4.97 8.12 14.35
CA SER A 308 -4.10 9.11 13.71
C SER A 308 -2.74 9.17 14.40
N SER A 309 -1.67 9.24 13.60
CA SER A 309 -0.31 9.39 14.09
C SER A 309 -0.12 10.62 15.00
N THR A 310 -0.97 11.63 14.85
CA THR A 310 -0.94 12.85 15.67
C THR A 310 -1.10 12.56 17.14
N TYR A 311 -2.01 11.66 17.52
CA TYR A 311 -2.34 11.41 18.93
C TYR A 311 -2.22 9.93 19.35
N LYS A 312 -1.83 9.04 18.43
CA LYS A 312 -1.70 7.60 18.70
C LYS A 312 -0.76 7.32 19.88
N GLU A 313 0.45 7.87 19.83
CA GLU A 313 1.44 7.65 20.90
C GLU A 313 0.92 8.07 22.27
N TRP A 314 0.19 9.18 22.34
CA TRP A 314 -0.37 9.66 23.60
C TRP A 314 -1.55 8.82 24.09
N LEU A 315 -2.48 8.43 23.19
CA LEU A 315 -3.64 7.62 23.56
C LEU A 315 -3.27 6.21 23.97
N THR A 316 -2.24 5.62 23.34
CA THR A 316 -1.82 4.23 23.61
C THR A 316 -0.84 4.10 24.78
N ASP A 317 -0.43 5.21 25.42
CA ASP A 317 0.43 5.18 26.60
C ASP A 317 -0.33 4.56 27.77
N SER A 318 0.19 3.45 28.29
CA SER A 318 -0.41 2.67 29.38
C SER A 318 -0.62 3.43 30.70
N SER A 319 -0.03 4.63 30.85
CA SER A 319 -0.24 5.50 32.00
C SER A 319 -1.51 6.35 31.90
N ARG A 320 -2.17 6.39 30.75
CA ARG A 320 -3.38 7.20 30.54
C ARG A 320 -4.58 6.66 31.30
N GLN A 321 -5.41 7.60 31.72
CA GLN A 321 -6.66 7.30 32.43
C GLN A 321 -7.82 8.06 31.74
N ALA A 322 -9.02 7.50 31.87
CA ALA A 322 -10.21 8.13 31.34
C ALA A 322 -10.36 9.57 31.88
N GLY A 323 -10.51 10.51 30.97
CA GLY A 323 -10.59 11.93 31.25
C GLY A 323 -9.27 12.69 31.22
N ASP A 324 -8.12 11.99 31.00
CA ASP A 324 -6.88 12.68 30.71
C ASP A 324 -7.02 13.51 29.42
N ILE A 325 -6.39 14.67 29.37
CA ILE A 325 -6.48 15.60 28.25
C ILE A 325 -5.14 16.26 28.01
N THR A 326 -4.76 16.42 26.76
CA THR A 326 -3.53 17.10 26.37
C THR A 326 -3.72 17.89 25.08
N SER A 327 -2.74 18.73 24.74
CA SER A 327 -2.56 19.32 23.43
C SER A 327 -1.26 18.82 22.80
N ILE A 328 -1.33 18.50 21.52
CA ILE A 328 -0.22 18.00 20.72
C ILE A 328 -0.01 18.97 19.57
N GLU A 329 1.23 19.42 19.39
CA GLU A 329 1.57 20.31 18.28
C GLU A 329 1.47 19.57 16.93
N VAL A 330 0.80 20.20 15.97
CA VAL A 330 0.76 19.77 14.58
C VAL A 330 1.56 20.79 13.78
N SER A 331 2.80 20.43 13.47
CA SER A 331 3.78 21.32 12.86
C SER A 331 3.21 22.10 11.66
N GLY A 332 3.38 23.41 11.67
CA GLY A 332 2.90 24.29 10.61
C GLY A 332 1.37 24.40 10.47
N THR A 333 0.60 23.90 11.45
CA THR A 333 -0.88 23.92 11.38
C THR A 333 -1.50 24.47 12.66
N GLY A 334 -1.01 24.07 13.84
CA GLY A 334 -1.58 24.46 15.12
C GLY A 334 -1.46 23.36 16.17
N TYR A 335 -2.54 23.10 16.92
CA TYR A 335 -2.55 22.12 18.00
C TYR A 335 -3.78 21.21 17.91
N CYS A 336 -3.58 19.93 18.16
CA CYS A 336 -4.66 18.97 18.38
C CYS A 336 -4.86 18.79 19.90
N VAL A 337 -6.04 19.13 20.42
CA VAL A 337 -6.44 18.79 21.79
C VAL A 337 -7.14 17.45 21.73
N VAL A 338 -6.72 16.50 22.58
CA VAL A 338 -7.27 15.14 22.65
C VAL A 338 -7.55 14.77 24.11
N GLN A 339 -8.69 14.10 24.34
CA GLN A 339 -9.18 13.61 25.64
C GLN A 339 -9.58 12.16 25.55
#